data_2530faa18d5a6bd4ac2bdf0d467bbaa3
#
_entry.id   2530faa18d5a6bd4ac2bdf0d467bbaa3
#
_cell.length_a   1.000
_cell.length_b   1.000
_cell.length_c   1.000
_cell.angle_alpha   90.00
_cell.angle_beta   90.00
_cell.angle_gamma   90.00
#
_symmetry.space_group_name_H-M   'P 1'
#
loop_
_entity.id
_entity.type
_entity.pdbx_description
1 polymer ?
#
loop_
_entity_poly.entity_id
_entity_poly.type
_entity_poly.pdbx_seq_one_letter_code
_entity_poly.pdbx_strand_id
1 'polypeptide(L)'
;KGKVDILCGIEWDILSEDKRTGYDYWIGSAHHLYGKNTGKYYEIDFRPQDLWDCINDDFDADPLAAVEAYFAEVEKVAALKPDILAHIDLIKKLNANGEFFDEESPRYKAAALKALQAAKDNDCLLEVNTGGVYRGYRKDFYPGAWLLGEWQKMGGKVIITSDSHDINSLTFGFDEAAAAIKAAGFTSVEVLTGNGF
;
A
#
# COMPACT_ATOMS: atom_id res chain seq x y z
N LYS A 1 -13.23 20.07 -27.45
CA LYS A 1 -12.07 19.56 -26.69
C LYS A 1 -12.35 19.87 -25.23
N GLY A 2 -12.59 18.83 -24.39
CA GLY A 2 -12.78 18.99 -22.98
C GLY A 2 -11.48 19.47 -22.30
N LYS A 3 -11.59 20.23 -21.23
CA LYS A 3 -10.46 20.51 -20.35
C LYS A 3 -10.24 19.28 -19.49
N VAL A 4 -9.00 18.90 -19.28
CA VAL A 4 -8.61 17.88 -18.32
C VAL A 4 -8.11 18.62 -17.08
N ASP A 5 -8.64 18.32 -15.92
CA ASP A 5 -8.12 18.82 -14.66
C ASP A 5 -6.88 17.99 -14.29
N ILE A 6 -5.79 18.69 -13.97
CA ILE A 6 -4.53 18.07 -13.57
C ILE A 6 -4.28 18.50 -12.13
N LEU A 7 -4.13 17.53 -11.23
CA LEU A 7 -3.81 17.73 -9.83
C LEU A 7 -2.37 17.31 -9.59
N CYS A 8 -1.65 18.12 -8.82
CA CYS A 8 -0.27 17.84 -8.43
C CYS A 8 -0.25 17.16 -7.05
N GLY A 9 0.03 15.87 -7.03
CA GLY A 9 0.18 15.10 -5.79
C GLY A 9 1.63 14.72 -5.52
N ILE A 10 1.89 14.27 -4.30
CA ILE A 10 3.14 13.63 -3.90
C ILE A 10 2.85 12.29 -3.25
N GLU A 11 3.58 11.25 -3.64
CA GLU A 11 3.72 10.05 -2.84
C GLU A 11 4.82 10.29 -1.81
N TRP A 12 4.43 10.27 -0.55
CA TRP A 12 5.30 10.62 0.58
C TRP A 12 5.57 9.37 1.42
N ASP A 13 6.82 8.93 1.42
CA ASP A 13 7.29 7.82 2.24
C ASP A 13 7.44 8.26 3.70
N ILE A 14 7.21 7.34 4.66
CA ILE A 14 7.31 7.61 6.11
C ILE A 14 8.68 8.15 6.53
N LEU A 15 9.71 7.88 5.76
CA LEU A 15 11.08 8.35 6.00
C LEU A 15 11.40 9.68 5.29
N SER A 16 10.46 10.24 4.52
CA SER A 16 10.67 11.50 3.82
C SER A 16 10.79 12.65 4.80
N GLU A 17 11.78 13.53 4.59
CA GLU A 17 11.96 14.79 5.33
C GLU A 17 11.27 15.97 4.63
N ASP A 18 10.77 15.77 3.41
CA ASP A 18 10.13 16.81 2.62
C ASP A 18 8.81 17.27 3.24
N LYS A 19 8.52 18.55 3.06
CA LYS A 19 7.25 19.12 3.51
C LYS A 19 6.14 18.69 2.56
N ARG A 20 5.02 18.24 3.11
CA ARG A 20 3.79 17.88 2.39
C ARG A 20 2.94 19.10 2.01
N THR A 21 3.54 20.26 1.80
CA THR A 21 2.84 21.51 1.49
C THR A 21 3.11 21.94 0.04
N GLY A 22 2.09 22.49 -0.61
CA GLY A 22 2.20 22.95 -1.99
C GLY A 22 1.74 21.91 -3.03
N TYR A 23 1.16 20.80 -2.56
CA TYR A 23 0.50 19.78 -3.38
C TYR A 23 -1.01 19.87 -3.21
N ASP A 24 -1.75 19.42 -4.22
CA ASP A 24 -3.22 19.36 -4.18
C ASP A 24 -3.69 18.20 -3.30
N TYR A 25 -2.89 17.13 -3.21
CA TYR A 25 -3.12 15.95 -2.35
C TYR A 25 -1.79 15.25 -2.06
N TRP A 26 -1.80 14.34 -1.09
CA TRP A 26 -0.66 13.49 -0.81
C TRP A 26 -1.06 12.05 -0.51
N ILE A 27 -0.24 11.14 -1.01
CA ILE A 27 -0.37 9.70 -0.83
C ILE A 27 0.67 9.28 0.20
N GLY A 28 0.25 8.62 1.27
CA GLY A 28 1.18 8.15 2.31
C GLY A 28 1.59 6.72 2.05
N SER A 29 2.88 6.44 2.08
CA SER A 29 3.47 5.13 1.77
C SER A 29 4.56 4.70 2.75
N ALA A 30 4.89 3.42 2.73
CA ALA A 30 6.01 2.82 3.44
C ALA A 30 6.73 1.85 2.51
N HIS A 31 7.98 2.16 2.14
CA HIS A 31 8.81 1.35 1.25
C HIS A 31 10.04 0.77 1.95
N HIS A 32 10.32 1.22 3.16
CA HIS A 32 11.55 0.89 3.86
C HIS A 32 11.29 0.37 5.26
N LEU A 33 12.20 -0.49 5.72
CA LEU A 33 12.34 -0.84 7.13
C LEU A 33 13.67 -0.34 7.67
N TYR A 34 13.67 0.16 8.89
CA TYR A 34 14.89 0.52 9.60
C TYR A 34 15.37 -0.67 10.44
N GLY A 35 16.57 -1.14 10.14
CA GLY A 35 17.24 -2.18 10.87
C GLY A 35 17.92 -1.64 12.13
N LYS A 36 17.45 -2.06 13.30
CA LYS A 36 17.96 -1.59 14.60
C LYS A 36 19.35 -2.15 14.92
N ASN A 37 19.65 -3.36 14.45
CA ASN A 37 20.95 -4.02 14.68
C ASN A 37 22.03 -3.42 13.79
N THR A 38 21.69 -3.17 12.52
CA THR A 38 22.63 -2.70 11.51
C THR A 38 22.71 -1.19 11.38
N GLY A 39 21.64 -0.47 11.78
CA GLY A 39 21.50 0.97 11.56
C GLY A 39 21.21 1.33 10.09
N LYS A 40 20.78 0.36 9.26
CA LYS A 40 20.51 0.56 7.83
C LYS A 40 19.03 0.68 7.56
N TYR A 41 18.71 1.30 6.42
CA TYR A 41 17.39 1.25 5.79
C TYR A 41 17.41 0.19 4.69
N TYR A 42 16.36 -0.64 4.64
CA TYR A 42 16.18 -1.68 3.65
C TYR A 42 14.94 -1.38 2.81
N GLU A 43 15.08 -1.32 1.50
CA GLU A 43 13.95 -1.27 0.57
C GLU A 43 13.27 -2.65 0.53
N ILE A 44 12.01 -2.72 0.96
CA ILE A 44 11.29 -4.01 1.08
C ILE A 44 10.67 -4.47 -0.24
N ASP A 45 10.65 -3.63 -1.24
CA ASP A 45 9.92 -3.84 -2.48
C ASP A 45 10.77 -3.70 -3.76
N PHE A 46 12.08 -3.52 -3.64
CA PHE A 46 12.98 -3.32 -4.78
C PHE A 46 13.69 -4.62 -5.19
N ARG A 47 14.52 -5.20 -4.34
CA ARG A 47 15.26 -6.43 -4.64
C ARG A 47 15.00 -7.50 -3.58
N PRO A 48 14.82 -8.78 -4.01
CA PRO A 48 14.69 -9.90 -3.07
C PRO A 48 15.82 -9.95 -2.04
N GLN A 49 17.06 -9.61 -2.45
CA GLN A 49 18.21 -9.65 -1.55
C GLN A 49 18.11 -8.63 -0.41
N ASP A 50 17.59 -7.42 -0.68
CA ASP A 50 17.42 -6.39 0.35
C ASP A 50 16.43 -6.85 1.43
N LEU A 51 15.35 -7.52 1.03
CA LEU A 51 14.39 -8.11 1.96
C LEU A 51 14.99 -9.29 2.74
N TRP A 52 15.78 -10.17 2.09
CA TRP A 52 16.50 -11.25 2.77
C TRP A 52 17.52 -10.72 3.77
N ASP A 53 18.30 -9.71 3.39
CA ASP A 53 19.29 -9.10 4.29
C ASP A 53 18.59 -8.46 5.49
N CYS A 54 17.47 -7.75 5.26
CA CYS A 54 16.64 -7.18 6.32
C CYS A 54 16.18 -8.25 7.32
N ILE A 55 15.59 -9.34 6.82
CA ILE A 55 15.07 -10.43 7.64
C ILE A 55 16.19 -11.07 8.48
N ASN A 56 17.33 -11.36 7.85
CA ASN A 56 18.43 -12.07 8.51
C ASN A 56 19.18 -11.19 9.51
N ASP A 57 19.47 -9.94 9.14
CA ASP A 57 20.36 -9.08 9.92
C ASP A 57 19.64 -8.37 11.08
N ASP A 58 18.34 -8.08 10.91
CA ASP A 58 17.60 -7.24 11.85
C ASP A 58 16.34 -7.87 12.46
N PHE A 59 15.92 -9.04 11.94
CA PHE A 59 14.73 -9.73 12.43
C PHE A 59 14.98 -11.20 12.79
N ASP A 60 16.22 -11.56 13.17
CA ASP A 60 16.61 -12.89 13.66
C ASP A 60 16.18 -14.04 12.72
N ALA A 61 16.23 -13.80 11.41
CA ALA A 61 15.71 -14.71 10.37
C ALA A 61 14.22 -15.07 10.51
N ASP A 62 13.42 -14.24 11.18
CA ASP A 62 11.96 -14.36 11.26
C ASP A 62 11.29 -13.41 10.25
N PRO A 63 10.85 -13.88 9.09
CA PRO A 63 10.24 -13.03 8.09
C PRO A 63 8.91 -12.42 8.54
N LEU A 64 8.19 -13.07 9.45
CA LEU A 64 6.95 -12.51 9.98
C LEU A 64 7.22 -11.37 10.96
N ALA A 65 8.38 -11.32 11.62
CA ALA A 65 8.76 -10.15 12.41
C ALA A 65 9.02 -8.93 11.51
N ALA A 66 9.64 -9.10 10.33
CA ALA A 66 9.78 -8.05 9.35
C ALA A 66 8.42 -7.58 8.80
N VAL A 67 7.49 -8.49 8.54
CA VAL A 67 6.11 -8.18 8.14
C VAL A 67 5.39 -7.36 9.21
N GLU A 68 5.48 -7.75 10.48
CA GLU A 68 4.89 -7.03 11.61
C GLU A 68 5.48 -5.61 11.73
N ALA A 69 6.79 -5.47 11.53
CA ALA A 69 7.46 -4.18 11.52
C ALA A 69 6.98 -3.30 10.35
N TYR A 70 6.81 -3.88 9.16
CA TYR A 70 6.28 -3.16 7.99
C TYR A 70 4.88 -2.61 8.26
N PHE A 71 3.95 -3.43 8.74
CA PHE A 71 2.61 -2.95 9.05
C PHE A 71 2.60 -1.90 10.17
N ALA A 72 3.56 -1.96 11.10
CA ALA A 72 3.73 -0.91 12.10
C ALA A 72 4.20 0.42 11.50
N GLU A 73 4.99 0.43 10.42
CA GLU A 73 5.29 1.66 9.66
C GLU A 73 4.03 2.17 8.94
N VAL A 74 3.22 1.29 8.34
CA VAL A 74 1.93 1.66 7.73
C VAL A 74 0.98 2.28 8.76
N GLU A 75 0.91 1.76 9.99
CA GLU A 75 0.14 2.36 11.09
C GLU A 75 0.58 3.81 11.37
N LYS A 76 1.91 4.07 11.36
CA LYS A 76 2.45 5.44 11.55
C LYS A 76 2.07 6.35 10.38
N VAL A 77 2.13 5.85 9.14
CA VAL A 77 1.67 6.60 7.96
C VAL A 77 0.20 6.97 8.09
N ALA A 78 -0.66 6.00 8.44
CA ALA A 78 -2.09 6.24 8.63
C ALA A 78 -2.37 7.31 9.71
N ALA A 79 -1.59 7.31 10.80
CA ALA A 79 -1.70 8.31 11.88
C ALA A 79 -1.37 9.75 11.42
N LEU A 80 -0.65 9.90 10.31
CA LEU A 80 -0.37 11.20 9.69
C LEU A 80 -1.54 11.71 8.82
N LYS A 81 -2.59 10.91 8.65
CA LYS A 81 -3.81 11.21 7.90
C LYS A 81 -3.55 11.60 6.44
N PRO A 82 -2.96 10.71 5.63
CA PRO A 82 -2.83 10.96 4.21
C PRO A 82 -4.20 11.09 3.55
N ASP A 83 -4.27 11.84 2.45
CA ASP A 83 -5.47 11.86 1.60
C ASP A 83 -5.75 10.47 1.03
N ILE A 84 -4.69 9.75 0.67
CA ILE A 84 -4.74 8.36 0.19
C ILE A 84 -3.66 7.56 0.93
N LEU A 85 -4.02 6.42 1.52
CA LEU A 85 -3.07 5.44 2.04
C LEU A 85 -2.71 4.47 0.92
N ALA A 86 -1.44 4.50 0.50
CA ALA A 86 -0.91 3.72 -0.60
C ALA A 86 -0.88 2.21 -0.27
N HIS A 87 -0.92 1.39 -1.31
CA HIS A 87 -0.61 -0.05 -1.36
C HIS A 87 -0.28 -0.71 0.00
N ILE A 88 -1.27 -0.74 0.88
CA ILE A 88 -1.13 -1.07 2.32
C ILE A 88 -0.38 -2.38 2.60
N ASP A 89 -0.40 -3.33 1.70
CA ASP A 89 0.27 -4.64 1.81
C ASP A 89 1.43 -4.81 0.81
N LEU A 90 2.16 -3.73 0.51
CA LEU A 90 3.28 -3.72 -0.43
C LEU A 90 4.39 -4.73 -0.07
N ILE A 91 4.57 -5.04 1.20
CA ILE A 91 5.54 -6.04 1.68
C ILE A 91 5.43 -7.39 0.93
N LYS A 92 4.25 -7.72 0.39
CA LYS A 92 4.02 -8.94 -0.39
C LYS A 92 4.53 -8.86 -1.83
N LYS A 93 5.02 -7.70 -2.32
CA LYS A 93 5.42 -7.50 -3.71
C LYS A 93 6.40 -8.56 -4.20
N LEU A 94 7.42 -8.85 -3.42
CA LEU A 94 8.44 -9.84 -3.74
C LEU A 94 8.07 -11.27 -3.30
N ASN A 95 6.91 -11.45 -2.66
CA ASN A 95 6.44 -12.72 -2.10
C ASN A 95 5.49 -13.49 -3.02
N ALA A 96 5.59 -13.32 -4.34
CA ALA A 96 4.59 -13.85 -5.29
C ALA A 96 4.36 -15.38 -5.20
N ASN A 97 5.36 -16.13 -4.78
CA ASN A 97 5.31 -17.59 -4.62
C ASN A 97 5.40 -18.05 -3.15
N GLY A 98 5.24 -17.14 -2.20
CA GLY A 98 5.40 -17.45 -0.78
C GLY A 98 6.84 -17.74 -0.36
N GLU A 99 7.82 -17.13 -1.05
CA GLU A 99 9.25 -17.41 -0.83
C GLU A 99 9.75 -16.87 0.52
N PHE A 100 9.16 -15.79 1.00
CA PHE A 100 9.60 -15.11 2.22
C PHE A 100 8.72 -15.47 3.41
N PHE A 101 7.41 -15.43 3.25
CA PHE A 101 6.45 -15.65 4.33
C PHE A 101 5.12 -16.18 3.83
N ASP A 102 4.36 -16.77 4.74
CA ASP A 102 2.99 -17.23 4.50
C ASP A 102 2.00 -16.07 4.74
N GLU A 103 1.36 -15.58 3.65
CA GLU A 103 0.32 -14.54 3.69
C GLU A 103 -0.95 -15.01 4.42
N GLU A 104 -1.14 -16.33 4.58
CA GLU A 104 -2.25 -16.92 5.35
C GLU A 104 -1.95 -17.04 6.85
N SER A 105 -0.69 -16.80 7.25
CA SER A 105 -0.27 -16.85 8.66
C SER A 105 -1.13 -15.97 9.55
N PRO A 106 -1.56 -16.45 10.74
CA PRO A 106 -2.25 -15.63 11.73
C PRO A 106 -1.49 -14.35 12.12
N ARG A 107 -0.14 -14.39 12.14
CA ARG A 107 0.69 -13.22 12.45
C ARG A 107 0.59 -12.16 11.34
N TYR A 108 0.70 -12.57 10.07
CA TYR A 108 0.48 -11.67 8.93
C TYR A 108 -0.89 -11.01 9.01
N LYS A 109 -1.94 -11.82 9.16
CA LYS A 109 -3.33 -11.33 9.21
C LYS A 109 -3.57 -10.39 10.39
N ALA A 110 -3.01 -10.70 11.55
CA ALA A 110 -3.15 -9.84 12.72
C ALA A 110 -2.46 -8.48 12.54
N ALA A 111 -1.25 -8.45 11.96
CA ALA A 111 -0.53 -7.22 11.66
C ALA A 111 -1.27 -6.36 10.61
N ALA A 112 -1.72 -6.98 9.52
CA ALA A 112 -2.50 -6.30 8.48
C ALA A 112 -3.81 -5.70 9.01
N LEU A 113 -4.54 -6.43 9.88
CA LEU A 113 -5.76 -5.91 10.50
C LEU A 113 -5.50 -4.73 11.43
N LYS A 114 -4.37 -4.68 12.15
CA LYS A 114 -3.99 -3.51 12.96
C LYS A 114 -3.76 -2.29 12.08
N ALA A 115 -3.06 -2.47 10.95
CA ALA A 115 -2.85 -1.38 10.01
C ALA A 115 -4.17 -0.87 9.39
N LEU A 116 -5.10 -1.78 9.04
CA LEU A 116 -6.45 -1.39 8.61
C LEU A 116 -7.20 -0.63 9.70
N GLN A 117 -7.12 -1.07 10.96
CA GLN A 117 -7.76 -0.38 12.07
C GLN A 117 -7.19 1.03 12.24
N ALA A 118 -5.86 1.19 12.17
CA ALA A 118 -5.22 2.51 12.21
C ALA A 118 -5.67 3.39 11.04
N ALA A 119 -5.78 2.84 9.83
CA ALA A 119 -6.31 3.56 8.67
C ALA A 119 -7.76 4.00 8.90
N LYS A 120 -8.60 3.13 9.49
CA LYS A 120 -10.00 3.43 9.82
C LYS A 120 -10.13 4.52 10.88
N ASP A 121 -9.35 4.44 11.94
CA ASP A 121 -9.36 5.39 13.04
C ASP A 121 -8.93 6.81 12.61
N ASN A 122 -8.21 6.89 11.50
CA ASN A 122 -7.72 8.14 10.92
C ASN A 122 -8.47 8.59 9.65
N ASP A 123 -9.58 7.92 9.29
CA ASP A 123 -10.42 8.23 8.12
C ASP A 123 -9.65 8.20 6.78
N CYS A 124 -8.62 7.34 6.66
CA CYS A 124 -7.84 7.22 5.45
C CYS A 124 -8.68 6.64 4.30
N LEU A 125 -8.47 7.16 3.09
CA LEU A 125 -8.92 6.56 1.85
C LEU A 125 -7.91 5.51 1.41
N LEU A 126 -8.32 4.25 1.21
CA LEU A 126 -7.41 3.18 0.83
C LEU A 126 -7.27 3.08 -0.68
N GLU A 127 -6.03 3.00 -1.13
CA GLU A 127 -5.71 2.76 -2.52
C GLU A 127 -6.02 1.30 -2.92
N VAL A 128 -6.63 1.11 -4.09
CA VAL A 128 -6.62 -0.16 -4.83
C VAL A 128 -5.69 0.02 -6.01
N ASN A 129 -4.46 -0.47 -5.87
CA ASN A 129 -3.34 -0.23 -6.76
C ASN A 129 -3.19 -1.37 -7.78
N THR A 130 -3.18 -1.03 -9.06
CA THR A 130 -3.05 -2.01 -10.16
C THR A 130 -1.61 -2.17 -10.65
N GLY A 131 -0.68 -1.34 -10.21
CA GLY A 131 0.70 -1.27 -10.70
C GLY A 131 1.51 -2.56 -10.48
N GLY A 132 1.28 -3.27 -9.37
CA GLY A 132 1.94 -4.54 -9.11
C GLY A 132 1.59 -5.62 -10.14
N VAL A 133 0.34 -5.64 -10.61
CA VAL A 133 -0.12 -6.54 -11.66
C VAL A 133 0.45 -6.13 -13.02
N TYR A 134 0.42 -4.83 -13.34
CA TYR A 134 1.00 -4.32 -14.59
C TYR A 134 2.48 -4.68 -14.74
N ARG A 135 3.25 -4.51 -13.67
CA ARG A 135 4.69 -4.80 -13.66
C ARG A 135 5.02 -6.29 -13.52
N GLY A 136 4.00 -7.16 -13.39
CA GLY A 136 4.16 -8.61 -13.32
C GLY A 136 4.68 -9.13 -11.98
N TYR A 137 4.72 -8.32 -10.95
CA TYR A 137 5.13 -8.75 -9.60
C TYR A 137 4.05 -9.59 -8.92
N ARG A 138 2.78 -9.25 -9.13
CA ARG A 138 1.63 -9.89 -8.47
C ARG A 138 0.57 -10.30 -9.49
N LYS A 139 -0.28 -11.25 -9.09
CA LYS A 139 -1.50 -11.62 -9.81
C LYS A 139 -2.74 -10.94 -9.23
N ASP A 140 -2.61 -10.35 -8.04
CA ASP A 140 -3.62 -9.63 -7.29
C ASP A 140 -3.19 -8.17 -7.06
N PHE A 141 -4.16 -7.32 -6.79
CA PHE A 141 -3.94 -5.90 -6.50
C PHE A 141 -3.40 -5.69 -5.07
N TYR A 142 -2.99 -4.46 -4.77
CA TYR A 142 -2.82 -3.99 -3.40
C TYR A 142 -4.06 -3.15 -3.02
N PRO A 143 -4.78 -3.52 -1.95
CA PRO A 143 -4.59 -4.71 -1.13
C PRO A 143 -5.09 -5.98 -1.82
N GLY A 144 -4.60 -7.13 -1.34
CA GLY A 144 -5.14 -8.45 -1.72
C GLY A 144 -6.61 -8.61 -1.33
N ALA A 145 -7.31 -9.54 -2.02
CA ALA A 145 -8.76 -9.67 -1.92
C ALA A 145 -9.27 -9.88 -0.48
N TRP A 146 -8.56 -10.65 0.35
CA TRP A 146 -8.94 -10.84 1.74
C TRP A 146 -8.91 -9.50 2.51
N LEU A 147 -7.81 -8.75 2.41
CA LEU A 147 -7.64 -7.49 3.14
C LEU A 147 -8.62 -6.41 2.64
N LEU A 148 -8.90 -6.39 1.35
CA LEU A 148 -9.93 -5.53 0.75
C LEU A 148 -11.32 -5.84 1.33
N GLY A 149 -11.64 -7.13 1.51
CA GLY A 149 -12.89 -7.56 2.14
C GLY A 149 -12.99 -7.17 3.62
N GLU A 150 -11.89 -7.24 4.37
CA GLU A 150 -11.87 -6.75 5.77
C GLU A 150 -12.07 -5.23 5.82
N TRP A 151 -11.43 -4.47 4.91
CA TRP A 151 -11.63 -3.03 4.81
C TRP A 151 -13.09 -2.64 4.53
N GLN A 152 -13.74 -3.39 3.66
CA GLN A 152 -15.17 -3.19 3.38
C GLN A 152 -16.04 -3.43 4.62
N LYS A 153 -15.78 -4.50 5.40
CA LYS A 153 -16.51 -4.80 6.65
C LYS A 153 -16.35 -3.71 7.70
N MET A 154 -15.20 -3.02 7.71
CA MET A 154 -14.96 -1.85 8.56
C MET A 154 -15.68 -0.59 8.06
N GLY A 155 -16.36 -0.65 6.90
CA GLY A 155 -16.99 0.52 6.28
C GLY A 155 -15.97 1.53 5.77
N GLY A 156 -14.84 1.05 5.28
CA GLY A 156 -13.80 1.88 4.67
C GLY A 156 -14.18 2.36 3.27
N LYS A 157 -13.40 3.28 2.73
CA LYS A 157 -13.55 3.84 1.38
C LYS A 157 -12.34 3.51 0.54
N VAL A 158 -12.51 3.41 -0.77
CA VAL A 158 -11.44 3.04 -1.71
C VAL A 158 -11.38 3.98 -2.91
N ILE A 159 -10.17 4.14 -3.45
CA ILE A 159 -9.88 4.77 -4.73
C ILE A 159 -9.05 3.80 -5.59
N ILE A 160 -9.26 3.80 -6.92
CA ILE A 160 -8.43 3.02 -7.84
C ILE A 160 -7.28 3.89 -8.34
N THR A 161 -6.06 3.35 -8.31
CA THR A 161 -4.88 3.97 -8.90
C THR A 161 -4.12 2.97 -9.74
N SER A 162 -3.31 3.47 -10.66
CA SER A 162 -2.42 2.63 -11.47
C SER A 162 -0.97 2.66 -11.00
N ASP A 163 -0.60 3.60 -10.14
CA ASP A 163 0.80 3.80 -9.76
C ASP A 163 1.70 3.79 -11.01
N SER A 164 1.26 4.61 -11.99
CA SER A 164 1.78 4.57 -13.34
C SER A 164 3.15 5.22 -13.45
N HIS A 165 4.11 4.50 -14.04
CA HIS A 165 5.45 4.99 -14.36
C HIS A 165 5.68 5.07 -15.89
N ASP A 166 4.66 4.75 -16.69
CA ASP A 166 4.69 4.88 -18.14
C ASP A 166 3.28 5.09 -18.72
N ILE A 167 3.22 5.59 -19.97
CA ILE A 167 1.96 5.96 -20.63
C ILE A 167 1.00 4.79 -20.83
N ASN A 168 1.48 3.55 -20.89
CA ASN A 168 0.64 2.39 -21.16
C ASN A 168 -0.04 1.87 -19.90
N SER A 169 0.44 2.26 -18.73
CA SER A 169 -0.11 1.82 -17.45
C SER A 169 -1.13 2.78 -16.82
N LEU A 170 -1.38 3.96 -17.42
CA LEU A 170 -2.20 5.04 -16.84
C LEU A 170 -3.59 4.58 -16.34
N THR A 171 -4.22 3.65 -17.03
CA THR A 171 -5.54 3.10 -16.64
C THR A 171 -5.57 1.58 -16.67
N PHE A 172 -4.39 0.96 -16.62
CA PHE A 172 -4.28 -0.50 -16.66
C PHE A 172 -5.03 -1.15 -15.50
N GLY A 173 -5.85 -2.14 -15.80
CA GLY A 173 -6.53 -2.96 -14.79
C GLY A 173 -7.65 -2.25 -14.02
N PHE A 174 -8.13 -1.07 -14.46
CA PHE A 174 -9.17 -0.33 -13.74
C PHE A 174 -10.51 -1.05 -13.74
N ASP A 175 -10.88 -1.70 -14.84
CA ASP A 175 -12.12 -2.48 -14.92
C ASP A 175 -12.06 -3.73 -14.02
N GLU A 176 -10.91 -4.40 -13.98
CA GLU A 176 -10.67 -5.55 -13.11
C GLU A 176 -10.62 -5.13 -11.63
N ALA A 177 -10.00 -3.99 -11.31
CA ALA A 177 -10.00 -3.43 -9.97
C ALA A 177 -11.41 -3.06 -9.51
N ALA A 178 -12.21 -2.42 -10.37
CA ALA A 178 -13.61 -2.12 -10.09
C ALA A 178 -14.44 -3.39 -9.86
N ALA A 179 -14.18 -4.45 -10.64
CA ALA A 179 -14.83 -5.75 -10.43
C ALA A 179 -14.43 -6.38 -9.09
N ALA A 180 -13.14 -6.32 -8.71
CA ALA A 180 -12.64 -6.82 -7.42
C ALA A 180 -13.25 -6.05 -6.24
N ILE A 181 -13.31 -4.72 -6.32
CA ILE A 181 -13.94 -3.85 -5.33
C ILE A 181 -15.42 -4.21 -5.16
N LYS A 182 -16.14 -4.38 -6.26
CA LYS A 182 -17.55 -4.81 -6.23
C LYS A 182 -17.70 -6.21 -5.62
N ALA A 183 -16.83 -7.15 -5.96
CA ALA A 183 -16.83 -8.50 -5.41
C ALA A 183 -16.57 -8.51 -3.89
N ALA A 184 -15.74 -7.57 -3.38
CA ALA A 184 -15.52 -7.37 -1.96
C ALA A 184 -16.72 -6.73 -1.22
N GLY A 185 -17.75 -6.26 -1.95
CA GLY A 185 -19.00 -5.73 -1.38
C GLY A 185 -19.09 -4.20 -1.34
N PHE A 186 -18.18 -3.47 -1.95
CA PHE A 186 -18.29 -2.02 -2.07
C PHE A 186 -19.36 -1.63 -3.11
N THR A 187 -20.05 -0.53 -2.86
CA THR A 187 -21.07 0.04 -3.74
C THR A 187 -20.64 1.31 -4.46
N SER A 188 -19.51 1.88 -4.06
CA SER A 188 -18.93 3.10 -4.64
C SER A 188 -17.41 3.08 -4.57
N VAL A 189 -16.79 3.89 -5.40
CA VAL A 189 -15.35 4.17 -5.42
C VAL A 189 -15.21 5.68 -5.37
N GLU A 190 -14.32 6.19 -4.54
CA GLU A 190 -14.00 7.62 -4.49
C GLU A 190 -13.18 8.02 -5.72
N VAL A 191 -13.33 9.26 -6.14
CA VAL A 191 -12.60 9.85 -7.27
C VAL A 191 -12.07 11.20 -6.84
N LEU A 192 -10.78 11.41 -7.00
CA LEU A 192 -10.15 12.70 -6.75
C LEU A 192 -10.56 13.70 -7.82
N THR A 193 -11.04 14.86 -7.40
CA THR A 193 -11.47 15.95 -8.28
C THR A 193 -10.75 17.25 -7.90
N GLY A 194 -10.82 18.28 -8.74
CA GLY A 194 -10.29 19.61 -8.41
C GLY A 194 -10.89 20.28 -7.18
N ASN A 195 -11.94 19.67 -6.59
CA ASN A 195 -12.57 20.11 -5.34
C ASN A 195 -12.29 19.13 -4.17
N GLY A 196 -11.33 18.21 -4.32
CA GLY A 196 -11.03 17.13 -3.38
C GLY A 196 -11.86 15.86 -3.67
N PHE A 197 -12.08 15.02 -2.64
CA PHE A 197 -12.87 13.78 -2.71
C PHE A 197 -14.35 14.03 -2.55
#